data_30afc99589dc81ffc84ad8e3e75b9532
#
_entry.id   30afc99589dc81ffc84ad8e3e75b9532
#
_cell.length_a   1.000
_cell.length_b   1.000
_cell.length_c   1.000
_cell.angle_alpha   90.00
_cell.angle_beta   90.00
_cell.angle_gamma   90.00
#
_symmetry.space_group_name_H-M   'P 1'
#
loop_
_entity.id
_entity.type
_entity.pdbx_description
1 polymer ?
#
loop_
_entity_poly.entity_id
_entity_poly.type
_entity_poly.pdbx_seq_one_letter_code
_entity_poly.pdbx_strand_id
1 'polypeptide(L)'
;MGTWSGPGWTPCLSTNEVLLSIQSLLNNNPIQNEPGYEQLTPEDSEPARSYVNILEYHNHLIAIHQMINQLPQAFECFRERIETKFLELYEENISSIQYLINQVALNNSK
;
A
#
# COMPACT_ATOMS: atom_id res chain seq x y z
N MET A 1 21.52 -8.71 -11.00
CA MET A 1 20.74 -9.87 -10.55
C MET A 1 19.87 -9.39 -9.41
N GLY A 2 18.55 -9.65 -9.47
CA GLY A 2 17.64 -9.24 -8.41
C GLY A 2 17.85 -10.06 -7.13
N THR A 3 17.46 -9.50 -5.99
CA THR A 3 17.47 -10.14 -4.66
C THR A 3 16.27 -11.08 -4.46
N TRP A 4 15.41 -11.22 -5.47
CA TRP A 4 14.20 -12.03 -5.44
C TRP A 4 14.54 -13.53 -5.43
N SER A 5 14.08 -14.25 -4.40
CA SER A 5 14.26 -15.69 -4.21
C SER A 5 13.03 -16.53 -4.60
N GLY A 6 11.95 -15.90 -5.05
CA GLY A 6 10.75 -16.58 -5.52
C GLY A 6 10.84 -17.11 -6.95
N PRO A 7 9.75 -17.68 -7.49
CA PRO A 7 9.71 -18.18 -8.86
C PRO A 7 10.09 -17.08 -9.85
N GLY A 8 10.99 -17.40 -10.80
CA GLY A 8 11.40 -16.46 -11.83
C GLY A 8 10.24 -16.11 -12.76
N TRP A 9 10.26 -14.89 -13.30
CA TRP A 9 9.33 -14.51 -14.34
C TRP A 9 9.52 -15.41 -15.58
N THR A 10 8.42 -15.85 -16.15
CA THR A 10 8.42 -16.61 -17.41
C THR A 10 7.59 -15.88 -18.47
N PRO A 11 7.99 -15.94 -19.78
CA PRO A 11 7.21 -15.32 -20.85
C PRO A 11 5.79 -15.89 -21.04
N CYS A 12 5.49 -17.01 -20.37
CA CYS A 12 4.18 -17.65 -20.41
C CYS A 12 3.16 -17.03 -19.44
N LEU A 13 3.57 -16.10 -18.56
CA LEU A 13 2.67 -15.43 -17.65
C LEU A 13 1.78 -14.45 -18.42
N SER A 14 0.47 -14.58 -18.23
CA SER A 14 -0.51 -13.60 -18.71
C SER A 14 -0.42 -12.30 -17.90
N THR A 15 -0.92 -11.18 -18.45
CA THR A 15 -1.04 -9.91 -17.73
C THR A 15 -1.81 -10.08 -16.42
N ASN A 16 -2.85 -10.92 -16.42
CA ASN A 16 -3.64 -11.19 -15.21
C ASN A 16 -2.82 -11.85 -14.10
N GLU A 17 -1.98 -12.82 -14.44
CA GLU A 17 -1.08 -13.48 -13.48
C GLU A 17 -0.04 -12.53 -12.91
N VAL A 18 0.49 -11.62 -13.73
CA VAL A 18 1.40 -10.56 -13.27
C VAL A 18 0.68 -9.61 -12.28
N LEU A 19 -0.53 -9.17 -12.61
CA LEU A 19 -1.32 -8.31 -11.73
C LEU A 19 -1.68 -8.99 -10.41
N LEU A 20 -2.06 -10.26 -10.43
CA LEU A 20 -2.31 -11.04 -9.22
C LEU A 20 -1.05 -11.22 -8.36
N SER A 21 0.11 -11.40 -9.01
CA SER A 21 1.40 -11.48 -8.30
C SER A 21 1.74 -10.15 -7.61
N ILE A 22 1.51 -9.02 -8.28
CA ILE A 22 1.67 -7.68 -7.67
C ILE A 22 0.70 -7.51 -6.51
N GLN A 23 -0.56 -7.89 -6.69
CA GLN A 23 -1.58 -7.80 -5.62
C GLN A 23 -1.19 -8.63 -4.38
N SER A 24 -0.54 -9.77 -4.55
CA SER A 24 -0.09 -10.62 -3.43
C SER A 24 0.95 -9.97 -2.53
N LEU A 25 1.65 -8.93 -3.01
CA LEU A 25 2.61 -8.13 -2.22
C LEU A 25 1.89 -7.11 -1.30
N LEU A 26 0.61 -6.81 -1.58
CA LEU A 26 -0.20 -5.89 -0.79
C LEU A 26 -0.81 -6.64 0.39
N ASN A 27 -0.03 -6.84 1.44
CA ASN A 27 -0.42 -7.56 2.66
C ASN A 27 -0.24 -6.68 3.91
N ASN A 28 -0.68 -7.17 5.06
CA ASN A 28 -0.62 -6.44 6.32
C ASN A 28 0.79 -6.28 6.90
N ASN A 29 1.78 -6.98 6.33
CA ASN A 29 3.16 -6.92 6.78
C ASN A 29 4.13 -6.72 5.60
N PRO A 30 4.04 -5.57 4.91
CA PRO A 30 4.74 -5.35 3.65
C PRO A 30 6.27 -5.32 3.79
N ILE A 31 6.82 -5.06 4.98
CA ILE A 31 8.27 -5.09 5.20
C ILE A 31 8.87 -6.48 4.96
N GLN A 32 8.08 -7.54 5.13
CA GLN A 32 8.54 -8.92 4.88
C GLN A 32 8.81 -9.20 3.40
N ASN A 33 8.35 -8.33 2.49
CA ASN A 33 8.69 -8.41 1.07
C ASN A 33 10.09 -7.85 0.77
N GLU A 34 10.71 -7.17 1.75
CA GLU A 34 12.05 -6.62 1.61
C GLU A 34 13.12 -7.64 2.02
N PRO A 35 14.18 -7.82 1.22
CA PRO A 35 15.25 -8.78 1.53
C PRO A 35 15.92 -8.49 2.87
N GLY A 36 15.98 -9.51 3.72
CA GLY A 36 16.59 -9.43 5.06
C GLY A 36 15.63 -9.01 6.17
N TYR A 37 14.35 -8.76 5.84
CA TYR A 37 13.33 -8.35 6.81
C TYR A 37 12.17 -9.36 6.92
N GLU A 38 12.33 -10.55 6.39
CA GLU A 38 11.30 -11.57 6.26
C GLU A 38 10.70 -12.04 7.60
N GLN A 39 11.40 -11.79 8.71
CA GLN A 39 10.98 -12.20 10.06
C GLN A 39 10.42 -11.05 10.90
N LEU A 40 10.45 -9.81 10.39
CA LEU A 40 9.94 -8.68 11.15
C LEU A 40 8.42 -8.57 11.07
N THR A 41 7.81 -8.19 12.20
CA THR A 41 6.38 -7.87 12.27
C THR A 41 6.18 -6.47 12.90
N PRO A 42 5.09 -5.76 12.58
CA PRO A 42 4.79 -4.46 13.19
C PRO A 42 4.58 -4.53 14.70
N GLU A 43 4.16 -5.69 15.22
CA GLU A 43 3.94 -5.92 16.64
C GLU A 43 5.26 -5.96 17.42
N ASP A 44 6.28 -6.57 16.85
CA ASP A 44 7.55 -6.87 17.52
C ASP A 44 8.67 -5.90 17.17
N SER A 45 8.49 -5.07 16.14
CA SER A 45 9.55 -4.26 15.56
C SER A 45 9.11 -2.84 15.28
N GLU A 46 9.80 -1.88 15.91
CA GLU A 46 9.58 -0.44 15.64
C GLU A 46 9.89 -0.07 14.16
N PRO A 47 11.00 -0.53 13.54
CA PRO A 47 11.20 -0.32 12.11
C PRO A 47 10.08 -0.85 11.22
N ALA A 48 9.51 -2.02 11.52
CA ALA A 48 8.41 -2.58 10.75
C ALA A 48 7.14 -1.72 10.89
N ARG A 49 6.86 -1.22 12.09
CA ARG A 49 5.73 -0.32 12.37
C ARG A 49 5.88 1.02 11.65
N SER A 50 7.08 1.61 11.69
CA SER A 50 7.38 2.84 10.97
C SER A 50 7.26 2.65 9.45
N TYR A 51 7.69 1.52 8.92
CA TYR A 51 7.56 1.18 7.50
C TYR A 51 6.08 1.14 7.07
N VAL A 52 5.23 0.44 7.83
CA VAL A 52 3.78 0.40 7.57
C VAL A 52 3.17 1.80 7.59
N ASN A 53 3.45 2.60 8.63
CA ASN A 53 2.91 3.96 8.74
C ASN A 53 3.30 4.86 7.56
N ILE A 54 4.54 4.74 7.07
CA ILE A 54 5.00 5.48 5.89
C ILE A 54 4.24 5.03 4.63
N LEU A 55 4.06 3.73 4.45
CA LEU A 55 3.30 3.20 3.31
C LEU A 55 1.83 3.62 3.36
N GLU A 56 1.19 3.55 4.50
CA GLU A 56 -0.20 4.00 4.68
C GLU A 56 -0.36 5.49 4.37
N TYR A 57 0.54 6.33 4.90
CA TYR A 57 0.54 7.76 4.58
C TYR A 57 0.63 8.01 3.06
N HIS A 58 1.59 7.38 2.39
CA HIS A 58 1.76 7.54 0.94
C HIS A 58 0.61 6.93 0.14
N ASN A 59 0.01 5.86 0.61
CA ASN A 59 -1.19 5.29 -0.01
C ASN A 59 -2.36 6.29 0.02
N HIS A 60 -2.62 6.92 1.17
CA HIS A 60 -3.66 7.95 1.26
C HIS A 60 -3.35 9.17 0.39
N LEU A 61 -2.09 9.62 0.38
CA LEU A 61 -1.68 10.79 -0.39
C LEU A 61 -1.72 10.54 -1.90
N ILE A 62 -1.17 9.43 -2.37
CA ILE A 62 -0.95 9.16 -3.79
C ILE A 62 -2.11 8.35 -4.38
N ALA A 63 -2.36 7.15 -3.83
CA ALA A 63 -3.33 6.23 -4.42
C ALA A 63 -4.78 6.66 -4.20
N ILE A 64 -5.07 7.48 -3.18
CA ILE A 64 -6.41 7.98 -2.91
C ILE A 64 -6.52 9.45 -3.31
N HIS A 65 -5.86 10.36 -2.58
CA HIS A 65 -6.05 11.80 -2.77
C HIS A 65 -5.66 12.27 -4.19
N GLN A 66 -4.47 11.90 -4.69
CA GLN A 66 -4.05 12.32 -6.03
C GLN A 66 -4.88 11.66 -7.13
N MET A 67 -5.21 10.38 -6.99
CA MET A 67 -6.01 9.66 -8.00
C MET A 67 -7.44 10.21 -8.10
N ILE A 68 -8.03 10.68 -7.01
CA ILE A 68 -9.35 11.32 -7.04
C ILE A 68 -9.29 12.74 -7.62
N ASN A 69 -8.31 13.55 -7.21
CA ASN A 69 -8.27 14.96 -7.54
C ASN A 69 -7.45 15.30 -8.80
N GLN A 70 -6.48 14.48 -9.16
CA GLN A 70 -5.50 14.76 -10.21
C GLN A 70 -5.27 13.52 -11.10
N LEU A 71 -6.36 12.82 -11.46
CA LEU A 71 -6.27 11.60 -12.26
C LEU A 71 -5.53 11.86 -13.57
N PRO A 72 -4.41 11.15 -13.85
CA PRO A 72 -3.72 11.30 -15.12
C PRO A 72 -4.61 10.91 -16.30
N GLN A 73 -4.51 11.64 -17.42
CA GLN A 73 -5.34 11.43 -18.61
C GLN A 73 -5.32 9.96 -19.10
N ALA A 74 -4.19 9.28 -18.97
CA ALA A 74 -4.06 7.87 -19.37
C ALA A 74 -4.97 6.92 -18.55
N PHE A 75 -5.44 7.34 -17.37
CA PHE A 75 -6.32 6.56 -16.49
C PHE A 75 -7.76 7.06 -16.48
N GLU A 76 -8.11 8.04 -17.30
CA GLU A 76 -9.45 8.64 -17.33
C GLU A 76 -10.56 7.62 -17.58
N CYS A 77 -10.28 6.56 -18.33
CA CYS A 77 -11.23 5.45 -18.54
C CYS A 77 -11.59 4.68 -17.25
N PHE A 78 -10.84 4.86 -16.17
CA PHE A 78 -11.11 4.23 -14.86
C PHE A 78 -11.77 5.18 -13.87
N ARG A 79 -12.02 6.44 -14.21
CA ARG A 79 -12.55 7.46 -13.28
C ARG A 79 -13.77 6.99 -12.51
N GLU A 80 -14.81 6.56 -13.19
CA GLU A 80 -16.04 6.09 -12.56
C GLU A 80 -15.78 4.94 -11.58
N ARG A 81 -14.90 4.01 -11.96
CA ARG A 81 -14.53 2.89 -11.09
C ARG A 81 -13.75 3.33 -9.85
N ILE A 82 -12.85 4.28 -10.00
CA ILE A 82 -12.05 4.85 -8.90
C ILE A 82 -12.97 5.60 -7.93
N GLU A 83 -13.84 6.47 -8.42
CA GLU A 83 -14.79 7.24 -7.61
C GLU A 83 -15.77 6.33 -6.87
N THR A 84 -16.32 5.32 -7.55
CA THR A 84 -17.20 4.33 -6.93
C THR A 84 -16.49 3.60 -5.80
N LYS A 85 -15.26 3.14 -6.05
CA LYS A 85 -14.49 2.41 -5.03
C LYS A 85 -14.07 3.29 -3.87
N PHE A 86 -13.78 4.56 -4.12
CA PHE A 86 -13.50 5.54 -3.07
C PHE A 86 -14.71 5.72 -2.14
N LEU A 87 -15.91 5.87 -2.71
CA LEU A 87 -17.15 6.02 -1.92
C LEU A 87 -17.47 4.76 -1.11
N GLU A 88 -17.25 3.57 -1.67
CA GLU A 88 -17.43 2.29 -0.96
C GLU A 88 -16.52 2.18 0.29
N LEU A 89 -15.29 2.70 0.20
CA LEU A 89 -14.27 2.59 1.25
C LEU A 89 -14.12 3.87 2.09
N TYR A 90 -15.01 4.85 1.92
CA TYR A 90 -14.86 6.18 2.51
C TYR A 90 -14.69 6.15 4.03
N GLU A 91 -15.57 5.45 4.75
CA GLU A 91 -15.53 5.37 6.22
C GLU A 91 -14.27 4.65 6.73
N GLU A 92 -13.83 3.62 6.02
CA GLU A 92 -12.60 2.91 6.33
C GLU A 92 -11.36 3.80 6.15
N ASN A 93 -11.29 4.54 5.05
CA ASN A 93 -10.21 5.48 4.78
C ASN A 93 -10.15 6.61 5.83
N ILE A 94 -11.29 7.18 6.22
CA ILE A 94 -11.34 8.20 7.29
C ILE A 94 -10.85 7.65 8.61
N SER A 95 -11.27 6.44 8.98
CA SER A 95 -10.84 5.77 10.22
C SER A 95 -9.32 5.53 10.23
N SER A 96 -8.75 5.08 9.12
CA SER A 96 -7.30 4.87 8.97
C SER A 96 -6.52 6.18 9.11
N ILE A 97 -6.95 7.25 8.43
CA ILE A 97 -6.31 8.57 8.53
C ILE A 97 -6.37 9.09 9.97
N GLN A 98 -7.50 8.97 10.65
CA GLN A 98 -7.66 9.40 12.04
C GLN A 98 -6.73 8.63 12.98
N TYR A 99 -6.57 7.35 12.76
CA TYR A 99 -5.60 6.53 13.49
C TYR A 99 -4.17 7.04 13.30
N LEU A 100 -3.74 7.31 12.06
CA LEU A 100 -2.39 7.84 11.76
C LEU A 100 -2.15 9.20 12.43
N ILE A 101 -3.11 10.11 12.38
CA ILE A 101 -3.02 11.43 13.06
C ILE A 101 -2.80 11.25 14.56
N ASN A 102 -3.56 10.35 15.20
CA ASN A 102 -3.43 10.09 16.62
C ASN A 102 -2.06 9.49 16.99
N GLN A 103 -1.49 8.60 16.16
CA GLN A 103 -0.15 8.05 16.36
C GLN A 103 0.93 9.14 16.32
N VAL A 104 0.85 10.05 15.36
CA VAL A 104 1.79 11.19 15.26
C VAL A 104 1.68 12.12 16.46
N ALA A 105 0.46 12.42 16.92
CA ALA A 105 0.24 13.27 18.10
C ALA A 105 0.84 12.67 19.37
N LEU A 106 0.70 11.36 19.57
CA LEU A 106 1.28 10.65 20.72
C LEU A 106 2.81 10.63 20.71
N ASN A 107 3.42 10.49 19.54
CA ASN A 107 4.88 10.47 19.39
C ASN A 107 5.52 11.85 19.61
N ASN A 108 4.82 12.93 19.29
CA ASN A 108 5.29 14.31 19.49
C ASN A 108 5.11 14.80 20.93
N SER A 109 4.45 14.01 21.80
CA SER A 109 4.19 14.36 23.21
C SER A 109 5.20 13.75 24.17
N LYS A 110 6.20 13.04 23.67
CA LYS A 110 7.30 12.43 24.43
C LYS A 110 8.60 13.20 24.18
#